data_68a3b3fd7ce4b1aa0055b8727f9d6d78
#
_entry.id   68a3b3fd7ce4b1aa0055b8727f9d6d78
#
_cell.length_a   1.000
_cell.length_b   1.000
_cell.length_c   1.000
_cell.angle_alpha   90.00
_cell.angle_beta   90.00
_cell.angle_gamma   90.00
#
_symmetry.space_group_name_H-M   'P 1'
#
loop_
_entity.id
_entity.type
_entity.pdbx_description
1 polymer ?
#
loop_
_entity_poly.entity_id
_entity_poly.type
_entity_poly.pdbx_seq_one_letter_code
_entity_poly.pdbx_strand_id
1 'polypeptide(L)'
;TLLTLMCGLKKPKMGTITTDGSTPFDREPDFLAQQYYLGDELAAPNMKASDFALNYGKFREHFCMETFSQIMESFETDINQKMNSMSCGQLKKTHIAFALACRTKYLFMDEPTNGLDIPSKAQFRKAVTKYTREDATIVISTHQVRDLENIIDPIIILDRQDVLLNATLEEIS
;
A
#
# COMPACT_ATOMS: atom_id res chain seq x y z
N THR A 1 -4.01 1.31 13.09
CA THR A 1 -2.98 1.24 14.17
C THR A 1 -2.04 0.04 14.03
N LEU A 2 -2.52 -1.20 13.76
CA LEU A 2 -1.65 -2.38 13.63
C LEU A 2 -0.59 -2.19 12.53
N LEU A 3 -0.99 -1.72 11.34
CA LEU A 3 -0.05 -1.44 10.24
C LEU A 3 1.05 -0.44 10.65
N THR A 4 0.72 0.60 11.42
CA THR A 4 1.72 1.58 11.88
C THR A 4 2.73 0.99 12.89
N LEU A 5 2.35 -0.06 13.62
CA LEU A 5 3.25 -0.83 14.45
C LEU A 5 4.15 -1.74 13.59
N MET A 6 3.56 -2.41 12.59
CA MET A 6 4.27 -3.32 11.68
C MET A 6 5.31 -2.60 10.82
N CYS A 7 5.07 -1.33 10.45
CA CYS A 7 6.06 -0.54 9.70
C CYS A 7 7.04 0.23 10.59
N GLY A 8 7.00 0.08 11.92
CA GLY A 8 7.92 0.78 12.83
C GLY A 8 7.64 2.27 13.00
N LEU A 9 6.44 2.75 12.66
CA LEU A 9 6.00 4.14 12.87
C LEU A 9 5.54 4.38 14.32
N LYS A 10 5.14 3.32 15.01
CA LYS A 10 4.74 3.36 16.42
C LYS A 10 5.40 2.22 17.19
N LYS A 11 5.71 2.47 18.48
CA LYS A 11 6.21 1.44 19.39
C LYS A 11 5.04 0.72 20.06
N PRO A 12 5.05 -0.63 20.13
CA PRO A 12 4.06 -1.35 20.91
C PRO A 12 4.19 -1.02 22.40
N LYS A 13 3.06 -0.87 23.10
CA LYS A 13 3.06 -0.65 24.54
C LYS A 13 3.43 -1.92 25.31
N MET A 14 3.02 -3.07 24.80
CA MET A 14 3.31 -4.40 25.32
C MET A 14 3.43 -5.39 24.15
N GLY A 15 4.10 -6.50 24.38
CA GLY A 15 4.35 -7.51 23.35
C GLY A 15 5.49 -7.13 22.41
N THR A 16 5.74 -7.99 21.44
CA THR A 16 6.78 -7.84 20.43
C THR A 16 6.22 -7.99 19.02
N ILE A 17 6.80 -7.27 18.07
CA ILE A 17 6.53 -7.40 16.65
C ILE A 17 7.87 -7.63 15.96
N THR A 18 7.93 -8.66 15.13
CA THR A 18 9.10 -8.96 14.30
C THR A 18 8.68 -9.19 12.86
N THR A 19 9.51 -8.76 11.92
CA THR A 19 9.37 -9.01 10.49
C THR A 19 10.72 -9.51 9.99
N ASP A 20 10.79 -10.75 9.50
CA ASP A 20 12.04 -11.43 9.13
C ASP A 20 13.15 -11.31 10.21
N GLY A 21 12.78 -11.44 11.47
CA GLY A 21 13.70 -11.35 12.60
C GLY A 21 14.07 -9.93 13.03
N SER A 22 13.74 -8.91 12.25
CA SER A 22 13.96 -7.50 12.60
C SER A 22 12.82 -6.96 13.45
N THR A 23 13.13 -6.07 14.39
CA THR A 23 12.14 -5.30 15.15
C THR A 23 11.81 -4.02 14.37
N PRO A 24 10.59 -3.84 13.82
CA PRO A 24 10.28 -2.71 12.93
C PRO A 24 10.55 -1.33 13.56
N PHE A 25 10.34 -1.20 14.88
CA PHE A 25 10.54 0.08 15.58
C PHE A 25 12.01 0.48 15.71
N ASP A 26 12.96 -0.44 15.59
CA ASP A 26 14.40 -0.13 15.58
C ASP A 26 14.81 0.60 14.29
N ARG A 27 13.94 0.57 13.26
CA ARG A 27 14.05 1.34 12.03
C ARG A 27 15.40 1.16 11.32
N GLU A 28 15.89 -0.07 11.32
CA GLU A 28 17.12 -0.42 10.64
C GLU A 28 17.03 -0.08 9.13
N PRO A 29 18.09 0.49 8.53
CA PRO A 29 18.06 0.93 7.13
C PRO A 29 17.62 -0.16 6.15
N ASP A 30 18.11 -1.39 6.34
CA ASP A 30 17.78 -2.53 5.47
C ASP A 30 16.30 -2.91 5.56
N PHE A 31 15.70 -2.84 6.76
CA PHE A 31 14.27 -3.06 6.93
C PHE A 31 13.45 -1.93 6.26
N LEU A 32 13.86 -0.66 6.47
CA LEU A 32 13.17 0.49 5.88
C LEU A 32 13.26 0.51 4.35
N ALA A 33 14.35 0.03 3.77
CA ALA A 33 14.51 -0.09 2.33
C ALA A 33 13.55 -1.11 1.71
N GLN A 34 13.22 -2.17 2.45
CA GLN A 34 12.37 -3.27 2.00
C GLN A 34 10.88 -3.02 2.17
N GLN A 35 10.46 -1.93 2.81
CA GLN A 35 9.04 -1.68 3.08
C GLN A 35 8.53 -0.36 2.48
N TYR A 36 7.23 -0.32 2.24
CA TYR A 36 6.48 0.90 1.96
C TYR A 36 5.16 0.90 2.74
N TYR A 37 4.83 2.03 3.35
CA TYR A 37 3.54 2.23 4.02
C TYR A 37 2.73 3.30 3.29
N LEU A 38 1.56 2.92 2.82
CA LEU A 38 0.55 3.80 2.26
C LEU A 38 -0.54 4.02 3.30
N GLY A 39 -0.53 5.19 3.93
CA GLY A 39 -1.57 5.59 4.89
C GLY A 39 -2.84 6.10 4.21
N ASP A 40 -3.90 6.28 4.98
CA ASP A 40 -5.16 6.84 4.49
C ASP A 40 -5.06 8.38 4.25
N GLU A 41 -4.29 9.09 5.08
CA GLU A 41 -4.00 10.52 4.87
C GLU A 41 -2.90 10.70 3.83
N LEU A 42 -3.24 11.34 2.71
CA LEU A 42 -2.35 11.49 1.56
C LEU A 42 -1.92 12.95 1.36
N ALA A 43 -0.62 13.16 1.19
CA ALA A 43 -0.10 14.47 0.84
C ALA A 43 -0.42 14.84 -0.62
N ALA A 44 -0.81 16.10 -0.83
CA ALA A 44 -1.05 16.66 -2.16
C ALA A 44 -0.08 17.83 -2.46
N PRO A 45 1.21 17.55 -2.70
CA PRO A 45 2.21 18.58 -2.94
C PRO A 45 1.94 19.35 -4.24
N ASN A 46 2.38 20.63 -4.28
CA ASN A 46 2.26 21.46 -5.48
C ASN A 46 3.34 21.09 -6.51
N MET A 47 3.29 19.88 -7.02
CA MET A 47 4.14 19.38 -8.10
C MET A 47 3.37 18.38 -8.96
N LYS A 48 3.87 18.10 -10.16
CA LYS A 48 3.30 17.06 -11.03
C LYS A 48 3.49 15.67 -10.41
N ALA A 49 2.58 14.73 -10.72
CA ALA A 49 2.73 13.34 -10.28
C ALA A 49 4.04 12.70 -10.80
N SER A 50 4.46 13.04 -12.01
CA SER A 50 5.75 12.62 -12.58
C SER A 50 6.94 13.13 -11.77
N ASP A 51 6.92 14.42 -11.37
CA ASP A 51 8.00 15.03 -10.57
C ASP A 51 8.02 14.42 -9.16
N PHE A 52 6.84 14.16 -8.57
CA PHE A 52 6.72 13.44 -7.32
C PHE A 52 7.38 12.06 -7.41
N ALA A 53 7.02 11.29 -8.43
CA ALA A 53 7.57 9.96 -8.64
C ALA A 53 9.10 9.98 -8.80
N LEU A 54 9.64 10.90 -9.58
CA LEU A 54 11.10 11.05 -9.77
C LEU A 54 11.80 11.49 -8.48
N ASN A 55 11.25 12.48 -7.76
CA ASN A 55 11.89 13.04 -6.57
C ASN A 55 11.91 12.09 -5.38
N TYR A 56 10.86 11.30 -5.20
CA TYR A 56 10.76 10.36 -4.08
C TYR A 56 11.19 8.94 -4.45
N GLY A 57 11.02 8.54 -5.72
CA GLY A 57 11.45 7.25 -6.24
C GLY A 57 12.95 7.02 -6.17
N LYS A 58 13.77 8.09 -6.35
CA LYS A 58 15.24 7.99 -6.24
C LYS A 58 15.75 7.47 -4.88
N PHE A 59 14.92 7.52 -3.83
CA PHE A 59 15.25 6.98 -2.51
C PHE A 59 14.79 5.54 -2.32
N ARG A 60 14.27 4.90 -3.38
CA ARG A 60 13.77 3.53 -3.38
C ARG A 60 14.55 2.70 -4.38
N GLU A 61 15.28 1.71 -3.88
CA GLU A 61 16.23 0.91 -4.67
C GLU A 61 15.60 0.27 -5.91
N HIS A 62 14.36 -0.20 -5.77
CA HIS A 62 13.66 -0.93 -6.84
C HIS A 62 12.58 -0.11 -7.54
N PHE A 63 12.52 1.21 -7.30
CA PHE A 63 11.53 2.06 -7.94
C PHE A 63 11.67 2.03 -9.46
N CYS A 64 10.54 1.84 -10.14
CA CYS A 64 10.47 1.79 -11.59
C CYS A 64 9.50 2.86 -12.12
N MET A 65 10.04 3.88 -12.78
CA MET A 65 9.24 4.97 -13.37
C MET A 65 8.32 4.48 -14.48
N GLU A 66 8.74 3.48 -15.27
CA GLU A 66 7.90 2.88 -16.29
C GLU A 66 6.68 2.20 -15.68
N THR A 67 6.89 1.41 -14.60
CA THR A 67 5.79 0.79 -13.86
C THR A 67 4.84 1.85 -13.31
N PHE A 68 5.36 2.94 -12.73
CA PHE A 68 4.51 4.05 -12.26
C PHE A 68 3.66 4.62 -13.40
N SER A 69 4.25 4.89 -14.56
CA SER A 69 3.54 5.46 -15.71
C SER A 69 2.45 4.52 -16.24
N GLN A 70 2.74 3.21 -16.35
CA GLN A 70 1.78 2.20 -16.78
C GLN A 70 0.59 2.07 -15.82
N ILE A 71 0.83 2.15 -14.51
CA ILE A 71 -0.24 2.10 -13.51
C ILE A 71 -1.09 3.37 -13.59
N MET A 72 -0.47 4.56 -13.71
CA MET A 72 -1.19 5.83 -13.88
C MET A 72 -2.07 5.83 -15.12
N GLU A 73 -1.57 5.30 -16.24
CA GLU A 73 -2.36 5.12 -17.47
C GLU A 73 -3.55 4.17 -17.23
N SER A 74 -3.32 3.03 -16.59
CA SER A 74 -4.38 2.06 -16.25
C SER A 74 -5.43 2.64 -15.30
N PHE A 75 -5.06 3.62 -14.50
CA PHE A 75 -5.93 4.38 -13.60
C PHE A 75 -6.59 5.60 -14.28
N GLU A 76 -6.33 5.81 -15.57
CA GLU A 76 -6.83 6.97 -16.32
C GLU A 76 -6.50 8.30 -15.65
N THR A 77 -5.28 8.39 -15.09
CA THR A 77 -4.81 9.56 -14.34
C THR A 77 -3.57 10.16 -14.99
N ASP A 78 -3.62 11.44 -15.32
CA ASP A 78 -2.54 12.15 -16.01
C ASP A 78 -1.32 12.37 -15.09
N ILE A 79 -0.17 11.81 -15.45
CA ILE A 79 1.10 11.97 -14.72
C ILE A 79 1.62 13.41 -14.72
N ASN A 80 1.15 14.26 -15.63
CA ASN A 80 1.54 15.67 -15.72
C ASN A 80 0.63 16.59 -14.91
N GLN A 81 -0.49 16.07 -14.38
CA GLN A 81 -1.37 16.84 -13.51
C GLN A 81 -0.67 17.14 -12.17
N LYS A 82 -0.87 18.36 -11.65
CA LYS A 82 -0.40 18.74 -10.31
C LYS A 82 -1.20 18.01 -9.24
N MET A 83 -0.51 17.40 -8.28
CA MET A 83 -1.15 16.58 -7.23
C MET A 83 -2.13 17.39 -6.37
N ASN A 84 -1.84 18.66 -6.10
CA ASN A 84 -2.73 19.53 -5.33
C ASN A 84 -4.00 19.97 -6.09
N SER A 85 -4.10 19.68 -7.39
CA SER A 85 -5.29 19.91 -8.23
C SER A 85 -6.06 18.62 -8.55
N MET A 86 -5.61 17.49 -8.04
CA MET A 86 -6.27 16.20 -8.23
C MET A 86 -7.51 16.07 -7.34
N SER A 87 -8.51 15.34 -7.81
CA SER A 87 -9.58 14.86 -6.94
C SER A 87 -9.02 13.86 -5.91
N CYS A 88 -9.76 13.63 -4.81
CA CYS A 88 -9.33 12.65 -3.79
C CYS A 88 -9.07 11.26 -4.41
N GLY A 89 -9.90 10.81 -5.34
CA GLY A 89 -9.72 9.54 -6.03
C GLY A 89 -8.48 9.52 -6.91
N GLN A 90 -8.23 10.58 -7.69
CA GLN A 90 -7.01 10.70 -8.52
C GLN A 90 -5.75 10.74 -7.66
N LEU A 91 -5.79 11.50 -6.56
CA LEU A 91 -4.66 11.57 -5.62
C LEU A 91 -4.37 10.18 -5.00
N LYS A 92 -5.41 9.46 -4.58
CA LYS A 92 -5.27 8.11 -4.04
C LYS A 92 -4.69 7.14 -5.08
N LYS A 93 -5.19 7.16 -6.31
CA LYS A 93 -4.65 6.38 -7.44
C LYS A 93 -3.16 6.68 -7.68
N THR A 94 -2.75 7.94 -7.63
CA THR A 94 -1.35 8.36 -7.79
C THR A 94 -0.47 7.78 -6.69
N HIS A 95 -0.89 7.84 -5.42
CA HIS A 95 -0.13 7.27 -4.31
C HIS A 95 -0.08 5.74 -4.35
N ILE A 96 -1.16 5.07 -4.76
CA ILE A 96 -1.17 3.62 -5.00
C ILE A 96 -0.20 3.24 -6.11
N ALA A 97 -0.21 3.97 -7.24
CA ALA A 97 0.71 3.75 -8.34
C ALA A 97 2.17 3.90 -7.89
N PHE A 98 2.47 4.91 -7.08
CA PHE A 98 3.81 5.10 -6.52
C PHE A 98 4.20 3.95 -5.57
N ALA A 99 3.31 3.55 -4.68
CA ALA A 99 3.54 2.46 -3.74
C ALA A 99 3.89 1.13 -4.45
N LEU A 100 3.11 0.78 -5.48
CA LEU A 100 3.37 -0.42 -6.29
C LEU A 100 4.65 -0.30 -7.11
N ALA A 101 4.94 0.90 -7.67
CA ALA A 101 6.16 1.16 -8.43
C ALA A 101 7.43 1.13 -7.58
N CYS A 102 7.34 1.28 -6.25
CA CYS A 102 8.46 1.09 -5.33
C CYS A 102 8.94 -0.36 -5.26
N ARG A 103 8.11 -1.34 -5.66
CA ARG A 103 8.45 -2.77 -5.74
C ARG A 103 9.12 -3.31 -4.47
N THR A 104 8.61 -2.89 -3.31
CA THR A 104 9.14 -3.30 -2.00
C THR A 104 8.74 -4.74 -1.66
N LYS A 105 9.52 -5.39 -0.80
CA LYS A 105 9.21 -6.74 -0.28
C LYS A 105 7.97 -6.71 0.62
N TYR A 106 7.82 -5.66 1.42
CA TYR A 106 6.66 -5.47 2.31
C TYR A 106 5.90 -4.21 1.90
N LEU A 107 4.64 -4.37 1.55
CA LEU A 107 3.74 -3.26 1.21
C LEU A 107 2.56 -3.24 2.19
N PHE A 108 2.49 -2.20 3.00
CA PHE A 108 1.41 -1.98 3.95
C PHE A 108 0.49 -0.90 3.42
N MET A 109 -0.82 -1.18 3.29
CA MET A 109 -1.81 -0.24 2.78
C MET A 109 -2.97 -0.11 3.75
N ASP A 110 -3.22 1.13 4.21
CA ASP A 110 -4.31 1.45 5.13
C ASP A 110 -5.48 2.03 4.34
N GLU A 111 -6.61 1.29 4.30
CA GLU A 111 -7.84 1.64 3.57
C GLU A 111 -7.61 2.10 2.10
N PRO A 112 -6.86 1.34 1.27
CA PRO A 112 -6.46 1.82 -0.06
C PRO A 112 -7.63 2.00 -1.02
N THR A 113 -8.75 1.30 -0.83
CA THR A 113 -9.93 1.39 -1.69
C THR A 113 -10.98 2.39 -1.19
N ASN A 114 -10.79 2.95 0.01
CA ASN A 114 -11.70 3.95 0.55
C ASN A 114 -11.73 5.20 -0.32
N GLY A 115 -12.93 5.65 -0.70
CA GLY A 115 -13.12 6.80 -1.58
C GLY A 115 -12.89 6.55 -3.07
N LEU A 116 -12.60 5.32 -3.48
CA LEU A 116 -12.57 4.93 -4.88
C LEU A 116 -13.97 4.50 -5.37
N ASP A 117 -14.30 4.85 -6.60
CA ASP A 117 -15.49 4.34 -7.29
C ASP A 117 -15.32 2.87 -7.72
N ILE A 118 -16.42 2.21 -8.13
CA ILE A 118 -16.41 0.79 -8.49
C ILE A 118 -15.41 0.48 -9.62
N PRO A 119 -15.32 1.24 -10.72
CA PRO A 119 -14.30 1.02 -11.74
C PRO A 119 -12.87 1.12 -11.20
N SER A 120 -12.60 2.13 -10.37
CA SER A 120 -11.27 2.34 -9.78
C SER A 120 -10.86 1.22 -8.82
N LYS A 121 -11.81 0.63 -8.07
CA LYS A 121 -11.56 -0.56 -7.24
C LYS A 121 -11.17 -1.77 -8.09
N ALA A 122 -11.80 -1.95 -9.25
CA ALA A 122 -11.43 -3.01 -10.20
C ALA A 122 -10.02 -2.77 -10.80
N GLN A 123 -9.70 -1.52 -11.14
CA GLN A 123 -8.37 -1.13 -11.60
C GLN A 123 -7.32 -1.38 -10.52
N PHE A 124 -7.61 -1.05 -9.25
CA PHE A 124 -6.75 -1.32 -8.11
C PHE A 124 -6.40 -2.82 -7.98
N ARG A 125 -7.41 -3.71 -8.00
CA ARG A 125 -7.18 -5.15 -7.91
C ARG A 125 -6.26 -5.64 -9.03
N LYS A 126 -6.52 -5.22 -10.28
CA LYS A 126 -5.67 -5.56 -11.44
C LYS A 126 -4.24 -5.05 -11.28
N ALA A 127 -4.08 -3.82 -10.78
CA ALA A 127 -2.76 -3.24 -10.57
C ALA A 127 -1.97 -3.99 -9.49
N VAL A 128 -2.60 -4.33 -8.36
CA VAL A 128 -1.97 -5.14 -7.31
C VAL A 128 -1.51 -6.47 -7.86
N THR A 129 -2.38 -7.23 -8.53
CA THR A 129 -2.04 -8.53 -9.08
C THR A 129 -0.92 -8.46 -10.12
N LYS A 130 -0.92 -7.42 -10.98
CA LYS A 130 0.01 -7.33 -12.11
C LYS A 130 1.39 -6.81 -11.72
N TYR A 131 1.48 -5.83 -10.80
CA TYR A 131 2.69 -5.06 -10.56
C TYR A 131 3.38 -5.38 -9.23
N THR A 132 2.77 -6.20 -8.39
CA THR A 132 3.42 -6.71 -7.17
C THR A 132 4.48 -7.75 -7.53
N ARG A 133 5.61 -7.74 -6.81
CA ARG A 133 6.63 -8.78 -6.93
C ARG A 133 6.09 -10.12 -6.43
N GLU A 134 6.53 -11.22 -7.02
CA GLU A 134 6.13 -12.58 -6.62
C GLU A 134 6.49 -12.91 -5.16
N ASP A 135 7.60 -12.35 -4.66
CA ASP A 135 8.09 -12.55 -3.30
C ASP A 135 7.61 -11.46 -2.30
N ALA A 136 6.72 -10.57 -2.74
CA ALA A 136 6.22 -9.51 -1.87
C ALA A 136 5.10 -10.00 -0.96
N THR A 137 5.09 -9.45 0.25
CA THR A 137 3.98 -9.56 1.19
C THR A 137 3.21 -8.24 1.21
N ILE A 138 1.92 -8.30 0.87
CA ILE A 138 1.03 -7.13 0.96
C ILE A 138 0.11 -7.32 2.16
N VAL A 139 0.07 -6.30 3.03
CA VAL A 139 -0.86 -6.27 4.16
C VAL A 139 -1.79 -5.09 3.98
N ILE A 140 -3.08 -5.37 3.85
CA ILE A 140 -4.12 -4.37 3.63
C ILE A 140 -5.07 -4.34 4.83
N SER A 141 -5.24 -3.17 5.45
CA SER A 141 -6.35 -2.95 6.36
C SER A 141 -7.56 -2.40 5.61
N THR A 142 -8.72 -2.95 5.85
CA THR A 142 -9.97 -2.46 5.28
C THR A 142 -11.17 -2.89 6.09
N HIS A 143 -12.23 -2.09 6.07
CA HIS A 143 -13.56 -2.46 6.53
C HIS A 143 -14.47 -2.91 5.37
N GLN A 144 -13.96 -2.89 4.13
CA GLN A 144 -14.68 -3.27 2.90
C GLN A 144 -14.03 -4.49 2.23
N VAL A 145 -14.10 -5.65 2.87
CA VAL A 145 -13.44 -6.90 2.41
C VAL A 145 -13.82 -7.27 0.97
N ARG A 146 -15.06 -6.99 0.55
CA ARG A 146 -15.53 -7.25 -0.83
C ARG A 146 -14.72 -6.54 -1.90
N ASP A 147 -14.10 -5.40 -1.57
CA ASP A 147 -13.25 -4.66 -2.51
C ASP A 147 -11.97 -5.41 -2.87
N LEU A 148 -11.57 -6.37 -2.03
CA LEU A 148 -10.34 -7.15 -2.15
C LEU A 148 -10.57 -8.59 -2.60
N GLU A 149 -11.81 -8.93 -3.01
CA GLU A 149 -12.15 -10.26 -3.49
C GLU A 149 -11.16 -10.74 -4.56
N ASN A 150 -10.71 -11.98 -4.44
CA ASN A 150 -9.76 -12.66 -5.32
C ASN A 150 -8.30 -12.14 -5.30
N ILE A 151 -7.93 -11.26 -4.36
CA ILE A 151 -6.53 -10.79 -4.24
C ILE A 151 -5.95 -10.95 -2.84
N ILE A 152 -6.73 -11.38 -1.88
CA ILE A 152 -6.31 -11.55 -0.48
C ILE A 152 -6.39 -13.01 -0.04
N ASP A 153 -5.37 -13.44 0.69
CA ASP A 153 -5.31 -14.69 1.44
C ASP A 153 -4.04 -14.67 2.31
N PRO A 154 -4.08 -14.88 3.63
CA PRO A 154 -5.24 -15.12 4.49
C PRO A 154 -6.00 -13.86 4.93
N ILE A 155 -7.12 -14.05 5.61
CA ILE A 155 -7.92 -13.00 6.23
C ILE A 155 -7.73 -13.04 7.76
N ILE A 156 -7.48 -11.87 8.35
CA ILE A 156 -7.42 -11.68 9.80
C ILE A 156 -8.50 -10.69 10.21
N ILE A 157 -9.43 -11.12 11.05
CA ILE A 157 -10.47 -10.24 11.59
C ILE A 157 -10.13 -9.86 13.04
N LEU A 158 -10.04 -8.56 13.27
CA LEU A 158 -9.75 -7.99 14.58
C LEU A 158 -10.99 -7.25 15.11
N ASP A 159 -11.36 -7.51 16.36
CA ASP A 159 -12.33 -6.70 17.09
C ASP A 159 -11.73 -6.27 18.43
N ARG A 160 -11.64 -4.96 18.63
CA ARG A 160 -11.04 -4.32 19.84
C ARG A 160 -9.62 -4.83 20.11
N GLN A 161 -9.48 -5.84 20.98
CA GLN A 161 -8.19 -6.40 21.40
C GLN A 161 -8.04 -7.88 21.03
N ASP A 162 -9.05 -8.48 20.42
CA ASP A 162 -9.11 -9.90 20.11
C ASP A 162 -8.98 -10.16 18.62
N VAL A 163 -8.31 -11.26 18.29
CA VAL A 163 -8.30 -11.84 16.95
C VAL A 163 -9.51 -12.77 16.86
N LEU A 164 -10.54 -12.35 16.13
CA LEU A 164 -11.76 -13.15 15.96
C LEU A 164 -11.59 -14.25 14.92
N LEU A 165 -10.79 -13.99 13.89
CA LEU A 165 -10.50 -14.93 12.82
C LEU A 165 -9.06 -14.74 12.34
N ASN A 166 -8.41 -15.84 12.05
CA ASN A 166 -7.15 -15.88 11.30
C ASN A 166 -7.18 -17.17 10.47
N ALA A 167 -7.61 -17.06 9.22
CA ALA A 167 -7.85 -18.20 8.37
C ALA A 167 -7.67 -17.87 6.89
N THR A 168 -7.35 -18.88 6.09
CA THR A 168 -7.35 -18.80 4.64
C THR A 168 -8.78 -18.84 4.08
N LEU A 169 -8.96 -18.43 2.82
CA LEU A 169 -10.26 -18.52 2.17
C LEU A 169 -10.75 -19.97 2.05
N GLU A 170 -9.82 -20.93 1.89
CA GLU A 170 -10.15 -22.37 1.85
C GLU A 170 -10.70 -22.88 3.19
N GLU A 171 -10.19 -22.33 4.32
CA GLU A 171 -10.66 -22.71 5.66
C GLU A 171 -12.01 -22.11 6.02
N ILE A 172 -12.43 -21.03 5.32
CA ILE A 172 -13.69 -20.31 5.56
C ILE A 172 -14.81 -20.84 4.67
N SER A 173 -14.52 -21.43 3.52
CA SER A 173 -15.47 -21.95 2.55
C SER A 173 -15.91 -23.38 2.89
#